data_4f7b917cf8f6e23217bd7033f1ec4fc4
#
_entry.id   4f7b917cf8f6e23217bd7033f1ec4fc4
#
_cell.length_a   1.000
_cell.length_b   1.000
_cell.length_c   1.000
_cell.angle_alpha   90.00
_cell.angle_beta   90.00
_cell.angle_gamma   90.00
#
_symmetry.space_group_name_H-M   'P 1'
#
loop_
_entity.id
_entity.type
_entity.pdbx_description
1 polymer ?
#
loop_
_entity_poly.entity_id
_entity_poly.type
_entity_poly.pdbx_seq_one_letter_code
_entity_poly.pdbx_strand_id
1 'polypeptide(L)'
;MTTYTNKQWLLDKRPNGMPTDDCWKLNEEEVPELKEGELLIKVLYLSIDPYMRGRMNDGESYAAPAAIGEPMTGESVGVVVESKSDKFIKGDYLCTHQGWQSYIIANEKDPQLFKADPSIVPLSTYLGTVGMPGRTAYFGLLRVGLPKSGETIVVS
;
A
#
# COMPACT_ATOMS: atom_id res chain seq x y z
N MET A 1 -25.13 5.26 13.57
CA MET A 1 -24.11 4.79 12.61
C MET A 1 -22.79 5.42 13.02
N THR A 2 -21.71 4.69 12.96
CA THR A 2 -20.38 5.25 13.27
C THR A 2 -19.89 5.97 12.02
N THR A 3 -19.66 7.30 12.12
CA THR A 3 -19.09 8.09 11.01
C THR A 3 -17.56 8.01 11.12
N TYR A 4 -16.90 7.65 10.03
CA TYR A 4 -15.44 7.62 9.93
C TYR A 4 -14.98 8.83 9.09
N THR A 5 -13.89 9.47 9.51
CA THR A 5 -13.22 10.51 8.75
C THR A 5 -11.94 9.95 8.16
N ASN A 6 -11.83 9.94 6.84
CA ASN A 6 -10.63 9.53 6.13
C ASN A 6 -9.69 10.72 5.98
N LYS A 7 -8.44 10.55 6.43
CA LYS A 7 -7.35 11.51 6.22
C LYS A 7 -6.45 10.96 5.12
N GLN A 8 -6.20 11.78 4.10
CA GLN A 8 -5.48 11.38 2.89
C GLN A 8 -4.34 12.37 2.62
N TRP A 9 -3.17 11.85 2.31
CA TRP A 9 -2.07 12.65 1.77
C TRP A 9 -2.12 12.59 0.24
N LEU A 10 -2.58 13.67 -0.37
CA LEU A 10 -2.67 13.82 -1.81
C LEU A 10 -1.34 14.31 -2.38
N LEU A 11 -0.97 13.80 -3.56
CA LEU A 11 0.09 14.41 -4.35
C LEU A 11 -0.50 15.66 -5.02
N ASP A 12 -0.14 16.85 -4.53
CA ASP A 12 -0.68 18.13 -5.02
C ASP A 12 0.20 18.74 -6.13
N LYS A 13 1.51 18.44 -6.08
CA LYS A 13 2.48 18.97 -7.04
C LYS A 13 3.59 17.94 -7.27
N ARG A 14 4.06 17.84 -8.50
CA ARG A 14 5.21 17.00 -8.83
C ARG A 14 6.50 17.64 -8.35
N PRO A 15 7.35 16.91 -7.60
CA PRO A 15 8.62 17.44 -7.11
C PRO A 15 9.64 17.62 -8.25
N ASN A 16 10.43 18.68 -8.17
CA ASN A 16 11.68 18.82 -8.91
C ASN A 16 12.85 18.54 -7.95
N GLY A 17 13.50 17.38 -8.07
CA GLY A 17 14.46 16.90 -7.08
C GLY A 17 13.78 16.19 -5.91
N MET A 18 14.18 16.51 -4.68
CA MET A 18 13.55 15.95 -3.46
C MET A 18 12.15 16.55 -3.27
N PRO A 19 11.16 15.72 -2.85
CA PRO A 19 9.84 16.23 -2.48
C PRO A 19 9.95 17.21 -1.30
N THR A 20 9.24 18.32 -1.41
CA THR A 20 9.09 19.35 -0.41
C THR A 20 7.65 19.41 0.11
N ASP A 21 7.39 20.12 1.19
CA ASP A 21 6.06 20.15 1.83
C ASP A 21 4.96 20.63 0.88
N ASP A 22 5.28 21.48 -0.10
CA ASP A 22 4.35 21.98 -1.12
C ASP A 22 3.97 20.93 -2.18
N CYS A 23 4.57 19.75 -2.14
CA CYS A 23 4.14 18.61 -2.98
C CYS A 23 2.91 17.89 -2.41
N TRP A 24 2.51 18.19 -1.19
CA TRP A 24 1.52 17.45 -0.44
C TRP A 24 0.36 18.31 -0.01
N LYS A 25 -0.82 17.70 -0.03
CA LYS A 25 -2.04 18.28 0.53
C LYS A 25 -2.73 17.26 1.42
N LEU A 26 -2.99 17.65 2.67
CA LEU A 26 -3.84 16.86 3.55
C LEU A 26 -5.30 17.11 3.17
N ASN A 27 -6.03 16.05 2.87
CA ASN A 27 -7.47 16.03 2.65
C ASN A 27 -8.15 15.25 3.79
N GLU A 28 -9.30 15.73 4.22
CA GLU A 28 -10.15 15.03 5.18
C GLU A 28 -11.57 14.97 4.60
N GLU A 29 -12.12 13.76 4.55
CA GLU A 29 -13.48 13.54 4.04
C GLU A 29 -14.21 12.47 4.85
N GLU A 30 -15.53 12.54 4.87
CA GLU A 30 -16.33 11.47 5.46
C GLU A 30 -16.28 10.23 4.57
N VAL A 31 -16.11 9.06 5.21
CA VAL A 31 -16.18 7.78 4.50
C VAL A 31 -17.64 7.54 4.07
N PRO A 32 -17.91 7.37 2.77
CA PRO A 32 -19.27 7.10 2.28
C PRO A 32 -19.76 5.71 2.72
N GLU A 33 -21.08 5.50 2.60
CA GLU A 33 -21.65 4.18 2.85
C GLU A 33 -21.10 3.11 1.89
N LEU A 34 -20.78 1.95 2.46
CA LEU A 34 -20.31 0.81 1.67
C LEU A 34 -21.41 0.27 0.75
N LYS A 35 -21.03 -0.14 -0.44
CA LYS A 35 -21.84 -0.90 -1.39
C LYS A 35 -21.62 -2.40 -1.19
N GLU A 36 -22.47 -3.23 -1.82
CA GLU A 36 -22.28 -4.68 -1.83
C GLU A 36 -20.92 -5.08 -2.42
N GLY A 37 -20.22 -5.99 -1.73
CA GLY A 37 -18.86 -6.42 -2.06
C GLY A 37 -17.76 -5.47 -1.58
N GLU A 38 -18.11 -4.37 -0.92
CA GLU A 38 -17.13 -3.42 -0.38
C GLU A 38 -16.88 -3.66 1.12
N LEU A 39 -15.69 -3.24 1.54
CA LEU A 39 -15.26 -3.31 2.93
C LEU A 39 -14.44 -2.07 3.28
N LEU A 40 -14.52 -1.65 4.54
CA LEU A 40 -13.77 -0.53 5.09
C LEU A 40 -12.59 -1.04 5.89
N ILE A 41 -11.39 -0.68 5.47
CA ILE A 41 -10.13 -1.02 6.12
C ILE A 41 -9.61 0.21 6.86
N LYS A 42 -9.37 0.09 8.18
CA LYS A 42 -8.59 1.07 8.94
C LYS A 42 -7.12 0.73 8.77
N VAL A 43 -6.35 1.63 8.17
CA VAL A 43 -4.91 1.46 7.98
C VAL A 43 -4.18 1.50 9.32
N LEU A 44 -3.31 0.52 9.55
CA LEU A 44 -2.46 0.41 10.75
C LEU A 44 -1.00 0.71 10.45
N TYR A 45 -0.53 0.27 9.28
CA TYR A 45 0.83 0.51 8.80
C TYR A 45 0.80 0.86 7.32
N LEU A 46 1.65 1.79 6.94
CA LEU A 46 1.88 2.23 5.57
C LEU A 46 3.36 2.03 5.25
N SER A 47 3.66 1.47 4.08
CA SER A 47 5.03 1.38 3.56
C SER A 47 5.40 2.68 2.86
N ILE A 48 6.65 3.12 3.05
CA ILE A 48 7.26 4.21 2.28
C ILE A 48 8.49 3.64 1.57
N ASP A 49 8.39 3.56 0.25
CA ASP A 49 9.35 2.85 -0.58
C ASP A 49 9.98 3.77 -1.64
N PRO A 50 11.24 3.55 -2.04
CA PRO A 50 11.94 4.38 -3.03
C PRO A 50 11.22 4.51 -4.37
N TYR A 51 10.50 3.48 -4.84
CA TYR A 51 9.77 3.52 -6.10
C TYR A 51 8.71 4.63 -6.15
N MET A 52 8.18 5.03 -5.00
CA MET A 52 7.16 6.09 -4.89
C MET A 52 7.68 7.41 -5.43
N ARG A 53 8.99 7.72 -5.23
CA ARG A 53 9.59 8.90 -5.80
C ARG A 53 9.53 8.90 -7.34
N GLY A 54 9.79 7.75 -7.97
CA GLY A 54 9.64 7.57 -9.42
C GLY A 54 8.20 7.77 -9.89
N ARG A 55 7.22 7.29 -9.11
CA ARG A 55 5.78 7.45 -9.40
C ARG A 55 5.29 8.91 -9.33
N MET A 56 6.03 9.82 -8.69
CA MET A 56 5.72 11.25 -8.65
C MET A 56 6.13 11.96 -9.95
N ASN A 57 6.98 11.39 -10.79
CA ASN A 57 7.37 11.96 -12.07
C ASN A 57 6.26 11.79 -13.09
N ASP A 58 6.21 12.73 -14.05
CA ASP A 58 5.39 12.61 -15.24
C ASP A 58 6.24 12.02 -16.38
N GLY A 59 5.88 10.85 -16.87
CA GLY A 59 6.65 10.18 -17.92
C GLY A 59 6.39 8.69 -17.98
N GLU A 60 6.89 8.06 -19.04
CA GLU A 60 6.80 6.62 -19.21
C GLU A 60 7.61 5.86 -18.16
N SER A 61 7.00 4.85 -17.56
CA SER A 61 7.61 3.97 -16.58
C SER A 61 6.90 2.60 -16.61
N TYR A 62 7.38 1.63 -15.83
CA TYR A 62 6.73 0.32 -15.69
C TYR A 62 5.31 0.39 -15.10
N ALA A 63 4.93 1.52 -14.52
CA ALA A 63 3.60 1.77 -14.00
C ALA A 63 3.20 3.23 -14.19
N ALA A 64 1.89 3.50 -14.27
CA ALA A 64 1.36 4.85 -14.45
C ALA A 64 1.83 5.80 -13.34
N PRO A 65 2.12 7.09 -13.63
CA PRO A 65 2.40 8.10 -12.61
C PRO A 65 1.29 8.19 -11.57
N ALA A 66 1.66 8.59 -10.34
CA ALA A 66 0.65 9.00 -9.36
C ALA A 66 -0.09 10.24 -9.90
N ALA A 67 -1.41 10.23 -9.79
CA ALA A 67 -2.22 11.34 -10.26
C ALA A 67 -2.15 12.53 -9.29
N ILE A 68 -2.12 13.74 -9.84
CA ILE A 68 -2.24 14.96 -9.03
C ILE A 68 -3.66 15.06 -8.46
N GLY A 69 -3.77 15.40 -7.18
CA GLY A 69 -5.03 15.50 -6.46
C GLY A 69 -5.56 14.17 -5.90
N GLU A 70 -4.85 13.06 -6.11
CA GLU A 70 -5.20 11.74 -5.60
C GLU A 70 -4.26 11.32 -4.45
N PRO A 71 -4.70 10.40 -3.56
CA PRO A 71 -3.84 9.85 -2.52
C PRO A 71 -2.55 9.27 -3.11
N MET A 72 -1.40 9.61 -2.51
CA MET A 72 -0.14 9.04 -2.95
C MET A 72 -0.17 7.52 -2.84
N THR A 73 0.24 6.83 -3.90
CA THR A 73 0.23 5.37 -3.94
C THR A 73 1.15 4.75 -2.88
N GLY A 74 0.79 3.59 -2.36
CA GLY A 74 1.61 2.85 -1.42
C GLY A 74 0.92 1.59 -0.93
N GLU A 75 1.73 0.62 -0.49
CA GLU A 75 1.21 -0.56 0.20
C GLU A 75 0.87 -0.22 1.64
N SER A 76 -0.23 -0.78 2.12
CA SER A 76 -0.62 -0.68 3.52
C SER A 76 -1.16 -1.99 4.04
N VAL A 77 -1.15 -2.17 5.37
CA VAL A 77 -1.84 -3.23 6.06
C VAL A 77 -2.77 -2.63 7.11
N GLY A 78 -3.99 -3.12 7.16
CA GLY A 78 -5.01 -2.60 8.06
C GLY A 78 -5.99 -3.67 8.52
N VAL A 79 -6.92 -3.27 9.37
CA VAL A 79 -7.99 -4.12 9.90
C VAL A 79 -9.33 -3.72 9.28
N VAL A 80 -10.12 -4.70 8.89
CA VAL A 80 -11.49 -4.50 8.41
C VAL A 80 -12.35 -4.05 9.59
N VAL A 81 -12.90 -2.84 9.51
CA VAL A 81 -13.78 -2.27 10.54
C VAL A 81 -15.26 -2.38 10.19
N GLU A 82 -15.59 -2.39 8.90
CA GLU A 82 -16.93 -2.68 8.36
C GLU A 82 -16.82 -3.49 7.07
N SER A 83 -17.81 -4.33 6.78
CA SER A 83 -17.83 -5.17 5.58
C SER A 83 -19.24 -5.42 5.08
N LYS A 84 -19.41 -5.30 3.76
CA LYS A 84 -20.52 -5.82 2.95
C LYS A 84 -19.98 -6.85 1.94
N SER A 85 -18.91 -7.55 2.27
CA SER A 85 -18.23 -8.54 1.46
C SER A 85 -18.59 -9.95 1.95
N ASP A 86 -18.75 -10.88 1.02
CA ASP A 86 -18.88 -12.31 1.33
C ASP A 86 -17.53 -12.97 1.63
N LYS A 87 -16.44 -12.35 1.21
CA LYS A 87 -15.08 -12.91 1.28
C LYS A 87 -14.29 -12.48 2.51
N PHE A 88 -14.51 -11.25 2.99
CA PHE A 88 -13.76 -10.66 4.10
C PHE A 88 -14.71 -10.15 5.17
N ILE A 89 -14.40 -10.42 6.43
CA ILE A 89 -15.25 -10.05 7.57
C ILE A 89 -14.58 -9.01 8.44
N LYS A 90 -15.36 -8.30 9.25
CA LYS A 90 -14.86 -7.40 10.29
C LYS A 90 -13.89 -8.12 11.20
N GLY A 91 -12.71 -7.51 11.42
CA GLY A 91 -11.62 -8.07 12.21
C GLY A 91 -10.53 -8.76 11.36
N ASP A 92 -10.78 -9.07 10.09
CA ASP A 92 -9.72 -9.55 9.19
C ASP A 92 -8.64 -8.48 9.03
N TYR A 93 -7.39 -8.90 8.94
CA TYR A 93 -6.28 -8.03 8.56
C TYR A 93 -5.96 -8.21 7.08
N LEU A 94 -5.86 -7.10 6.36
CA LEU A 94 -5.66 -7.11 4.91
C LEU A 94 -4.53 -6.18 4.49
N CYS A 95 -3.75 -6.64 3.50
CA CYS A 95 -2.84 -5.79 2.75
C CYS A 95 -3.55 -5.22 1.53
N THR A 96 -3.22 -3.98 1.16
CA THR A 96 -3.79 -3.25 0.03
C THR A 96 -2.76 -2.26 -0.55
N HIS A 97 -2.99 -1.77 -1.78
CA HIS A 97 -2.12 -0.83 -2.48
C HIS A 97 -2.77 0.55 -2.70
N GLN A 98 -3.80 0.88 -1.93
CA GLN A 98 -4.62 2.07 -2.17
C GLN A 98 -4.09 3.37 -1.51
N GLY A 99 -2.81 3.39 -1.15
CA GLY A 99 -2.11 4.65 -0.90
C GLY A 99 -2.19 5.20 0.52
N TRP A 100 -1.81 6.47 0.62
CA TRP A 100 -1.55 7.17 1.87
C TRP A 100 -2.83 7.75 2.45
N GLN A 101 -3.57 6.94 3.17
CA GLN A 101 -4.83 7.32 3.80
C GLN A 101 -5.11 6.51 5.07
N SER A 102 -5.98 7.04 5.93
CA SER A 102 -6.30 6.41 7.21
C SER A 102 -7.37 5.33 7.10
N TYR A 103 -8.26 5.45 6.13
CA TYR A 103 -9.29 4.46 5.82
C TYR A 103 -9.34 4.19 4.32
N ILE A 104 -9.61 2.95 3.95
CA ILE A 104 -9.66 2.49 2.55
C ILE A 104 -10.97 1.75 2.34
N ILE A 105 -11.77 2.18 1.36
CA ILE A 105 -12.85 1.36 0.82
C ILE A 105 -12.24 0.47 -0.26
N ALA A 106 -12.24 -0.83 0.00
CA ALA A 106 -11.75 -1.82 -0.95
C ALA A 106 -12.90 -2.68 -1.46
N ASN A 107 -12.76 -3.21 -2.68
CA ASN A 107 -13.70 -4.18 -3.22
C ASN A 107 -13.12 -5.59 -3.08
N GLU A 108 -13.94 -6.55 -2.67
CA GLU A 108 -13.52 -7.95 -2.47
C GLU A 108 -12.95 -8.64 -3.72
N LYS A 109 -13.22 -8.08 -4.92
CA LYS A 109 -12.70 -8.57 -6.21
C LYS A 109 -11.34 -8.00 -6.56
N ASP A 110 -10.81 -7.06 -5.78
CA ASP A 110 -9.48 -6.51 -6.01
C ASP A 110 -8.41 -7.62 -5.85
N PRO A 111 -7.67 -7.97 -6.93
CA PRO A 111 -6.68 -9.03 -6.89
C PRO A 111 -5.45 -8.69 -6.05
N GLN A 112 -5.28 -7.43 -5.67
CA GLN A 112 -4.19 -6.96 -4.82
C GLN A 112 -4.53 -7.04 -3.32
N LEU A 113 -5.77 -7.39 -2.99
CA LEU A 113 -6.23 -7.52 -1.61
C LEU A 113 -5.96 -8.93 -1.10
N PHE A 114 -5.15 -9.07 -0.05
CA PHE A 114 -4.86 -10.37 0.55
C PHE A 114 -4.80 -10.33 2.08
N LYS A 115 -5.13 -11.46 2.71
CA LYS A 115 -5.13 -11.57 4.17
C LYS A 115 -3.71 -11.55 4.74
N ALA A 116 -3.54 -10.81 5.83
CA ALA A 116 -2.37 -10.83 6.69
C ALA A 116 -2.74 -11.55 8.01
N ASP A 117 -1.89 -12.47 8.46
CA ASP A 117 -2.11 -13.22 9.68
C ASP A 117 -1.11 -12.79 10.76
N PRO A 118 -1.53 -12.03 11.79
CA PRO A 118 -0.66 -11.58 12.86
C PRO A 118 -0.16 -12.70 13.78
N SER A 119 -0.73 -13.91 13.70
CA SER A 119 -0.25 -15.07 14.45
C SER A 119 1.02 -15.68 13.85
N ILE A 120 1.29 -15.43 12.58
CA ILE A 120 2.48 -15.94 11.88
C ILE A 120 3.65 -14.97 12.04
N VAL A 121 3.44 -13.68 11.72
CA VAL A 121 4.44 -12.61 11.84
C VAL A 121 3.75 -11.28 12.17
N PRO A 122 4.46 -10.29 12.76
CA PRO A 122 3.91 -8.94 12.97
C PRO A 122 3.37 -8.34 11.67
N LEU A 123 2.25 -7.61 11.75
CA LEU A 123 1.58 -7.05 10.56
C LEU A 123 2.49 -6.18 9.70
N SER A 124 3.39 -5.38 10.31
CA SER A 124 4.34 -4.56 9.56
C SER A 124 5.30 -5.37 8.67
N THR A 125 5.55 -6.64 8.99
CA THR A 125 6.40 -7.54 8.21
C THR A 125 5.80 -7.85 6.83
N TYR A 126 4.47 -7.76 6.69
CA TYR A 126 3.77 -7.93 5.41
C TYR A 126 4.07 -6.81 4.40
N LEU A 127 4.56 -5.66 4.86
CA LEU A 127 5.03 -4.55 4.02
C LEU A 127 6.55 -4.60 3.76
N GLY A 128 7.23 -5.57 4.32
CA GLY A 128 8.69 -5.75 4.23
C GLY A 128 9.08 -7.15 3.79
N THR A 129 9.63 -7.93 4.73
CA THR A 129 10.28 -9.24 4.44
C THR A 129 9.34 -10.28 3.82
N VAL A 130 8.07 -10.35 4.20
CA VAL A 130 7.09 -11.25 3.55
C VAL A 130 6.24 -10.54 2.50
N GLY A 131 6.39 -9.21 2.35
CA GLY A 131 5.73 -8.38 1.36
C GLY A 131 6.51 -8.25 0.05
N MET A 132 6.28 -7.15 -0.66
CA MET A 132 6.90 -6.86 -1.96
C MET A 132 8.43 -6.79 -1.88
N PRO A 133 9.08 -6.11 -0.91
CA PRO A 133 10.54 -6.06 -0.82
C PRO A 133 11.17 -7.44 -0.64
N GLY A 134 10.62 -8.28 0.26
CA GLY A 134 11.12 -9.63 0.48
C GLY A 134 10.94 -10.55 -0.71
N ARG A 135 9.79 -10.49 -1.39
CA ARG A 135 9.55 -11.22 -2.65
C ARG A 135 10.53 -10.79 -3.73
N THR A 136 10.77 -9.49 -3.88
CA THR A 136 11.74 -8.94 -4.82
C THR A 136 13.15 -9.45 -4.53
N ALA A 137 13.59 -9.41 -3.27
CA ALA A 137 14.89 -9.94 -2.86
C ALA A 137 15.01 -11.44 -3.12
N TYR A 138 13.99 -12.23 -2.75
CA TYR A 138 13.96 -13.67 -2.94
C TYR A 138 14.09 -14.06 -4.43
N PHE A 139 13.23 -13.50 -5.28
CA PHE A 139 13.27 -13.83 -6.70
C PHE A 139 14.49 -13.25 -7.41
N GLY A 140 14.89 -12.02 -7.07
CA GLY A 140 16.10 -11.38 -7.60
C GLY A 140 17.35 -12.20 -7.31
N LEU A 141 17.50 -12.64 -6.06
CA LEU A 141 18.67 -13.44 -5.67
C LEU A 141 18.61 -14.85 -6.23
N LEU A 142 17.51 -15.59 -5.99
CA LEU A 142 17.48 -17.03 -6.26
C LEU A 142 17.12 -17.40 -7.70
N ARG A 143 16.41 -16.53 -8.43
CA ARG A 143 15.96 -16.81 -9.80
C ARG A 143 16.74 -16.05 -10.87
N VAL A 144 17.32 -14.89 -10.51
CA VAL A 144 18.10 -14.06 -11.43
C VAL A 144 19.60 -14.16 -11.09
N GLY A 145 19.97 -13.93 -9.83
CA GLY A 145 21.35 -13.97 -9.37
C GLY A 145 21.96 -15.37 -9.42
N LEU A 146 21.16 -16.42 -9.14
CA LEU A 146 21.57 -17.83 -9.13
C LEU A 146 22.87 -18.07 -8.36
N PRO A 147 22.98 -17.65 -7.09
CA PRO A 147 24.21 -17.73 -6.32
C PRO A 147 24.62 -19.18 -6.09
N LYS A 148 25.94 -19.41 -6.09
CA LYS A 148 26.54 -20.72 -5.80
C LYS A 148 27.24 -20.70 -4.45
N SER A 149 27.37 -21.88 -3.85
CA SER A 149 28.10 -22.02 -2.60
C SER A 149 29.56 -21.50 -2.72
N GLY A 150 29.97 -20.65 -1.77
CA GLY A 150 31.28 -20.01 -1.74
C GLY A 150 31.38 -18.67 -2.45
N GLU A 151 30.33 -18.21 -3.15
CA GLU A 151 30.30 -16.88 -3.75
C GLU A 151 30.00 -15.78 -2.71
N THR A 152 30.56 -14.61 -2.93
CA THR A 152 30.25 -13.40 -2.14
C THR A 152 29.19 -12.56 -2.85
N ILE A 153 28.14 -12.19 -2.13
CA ILE A 153 27.06 -11.34 -2.63
C ILE A 153 27.21 -9.96 -2.01
N VAL A 154 27.19 -8.94 -2.86
CA VAL A 154 27.18 -7.53 -2.43
C VAL A 154 25.83 -6.93 -2.76
N VAL A 155 25.20 -6.30 -1.76
CA VAL A 155 23.94 -5.54 -1.90
C VAL A 155 24.26 -4.08 -1.63
N SER A 156 23.93 -3.20 -2.60
CA SER A 156 24.19 -1.74 -2.51
C SER A 156 22.92 -0.99 -2.10
#